data_de4f4403a42a501924928cf6e4050e1e
#
_entry.id   de4f4403a42a501924928cf6e4050e1e
#
_cell.length_a   1.000
_cell.length_b   1.000
_cell.length_c   1.000
_cell.angle_alpha   90.00
_cell.angle_beta   90.00
_cell.angle_gamma   90.00
#
_symmetry.space_group_name_H-M   'P 1'
#
loop_
_entity.id
_entity.type
_entity.pdbx_description
1 polymer ?
#
loop_
_entity_poly.entity_id
_entity_poly.type
_entity_poly.pdbx_seq_one_letter_code
_entity_poly.pdbx_strand_id
1 'polypeptide(L)'
;MSILNVEHLTHGFGDRAIFSDVSFRLLKGEHLGLVGANGEGKSTFMNIVTGKLIPDEGKVEWSKNVHAGYLDQHAVLEKGMTIRDVLKSAFDPLLQKEQRMNEICDLLGTADEEEMNRLMDELGTIQDELTLHDFYTIDAKVEEVARALGLLDLGLDRDVTDLSGGQRTKVLLAKLLLEKPDILLLDEPTNYLDEEHIAWLKRYLLDYENAFILISHDIPFLNEVVNIIYHMENQELNRYVGDYDHFQEVYAVKKAQLEAAYRRQQQEISELKDFVARNKARVSTRNMAMSRQKKLDKMDVIELAAEKPKPEFHFRYGRTPGKMLFETHDLVTGYDEPLSKPLNFSMERGQKIALVGTNGIGKTTLLKSILGLIPSLSGSCELGENLEIGYFEQEVKGENKTTCIDEIWQEFPSFTQYEVRSALAKCGLTTKHIESQVRVLSGGEQAKVRLCKLINRDTNILLLDEPTNHLDVDAKDSLKKALQEYRGSILLICHEPEFYQDVVNEVWDMSKWTTKVF
;
A
#
# COMPACT_ATOMS: atom_id res chain seq x y z
N MET A 1 17.42 -3.28 -23.54
CA MET A 1 16.33 -3.27 -24.51
C MET A 1 15.07 -2.86 -23.75
N SER A 2 14.22 -1.99 -24.31
CA SER A 2 12.97 -1.58 -23.64
C SER A 2 12.01 -2.75 -23.67
N ILE A 3 11.43 -3.07 -22.50
CA ILE A 3 10.43 -4.14 -22.37
C ILE A 3 9.02 -3.59 -22.24
N LEU A 4 8.89 -2.36 -21.73
CA LEU A 4 7.65 -1.59 -21.68
C LEU A 4 7.93 -0.15 -22.10
N ASN A 5 7.12 0.38 -22.98
CA ASN A 5 7.15 1.77 -23.43
C ASN A 5 5.74 2.36 -23.38
N VAL A 6 5.60 3.50 -22.72
CA VAL A 6 4.34 4.25 -22.64
C VAL A 6 4.64 5.65 -23.20
N GLU A 7 3.86 6.07 -24.19
CA GLU A 7 4.06 7.33 -24.90
C GLU A 7 2.80 8.19 -24.83
N HIS A 8 2.97 9.46 -24.46
CA HIS A 8 1.95 10.50 -24.47
C HIS A 8 0.66 10.09 -23.74
N LEU A 9 0.80 9.41 -22.59
CA LEU A 9 -0.32 8.92 -21.82
C LEU A 9 -1.09 10.07 -21.19
N THR A 10 -2.38 10.18 -21.52
CA THR A 10 -3.34 11.08 -20.89
C THR A 10 -4.52 10.26 -20.39
N HIS A 11 -4.93 10.47 -19.15
CA HIS A 11 -6.08 9.79 -18.56
C HIS A 11 -6.68 10.59 -17.41
N GLY A 12 -8.02 10.54 -17.29
CA GLY A 12 -8.75 11.18 -16.22
C GLY A 12 -10.07 10.47 -15.88
N PHE A 13 -10.63 10.80 -14.73
CA PHE A 13 -11.95 10.35 -14.31
C PHE A 13 -12.89 11.55 -14.20
N GLY A 14 -13.81 11.68 -15.16
CA GLY A 14 -14.67 12.87 -15.26
C GLY A 14 -13.84 14.14 -15.40
N ASP A 15 -14.03 15.11 -14.50
CA ASP A 15 -13.30 16.39 -14.54
C ASP A 15 -11.90 16.34 -13.90
N ARG A 16 -11.45 15.16 -13.43
CA ARG A 16 -10.14 15.01 -12.81
C ARG A 16 -9.14 14.38 -13.77
N ALA A 17 -8.21 15.17 -14.29
CA ALA A 17 -7.04 14.64 -14.98
C ALA A 17 -6.11 13.95 -13.94
N ILE A 18 -5.67 12.75 -14.27
CA ILE A 18 -4.70 11.95 -13.48
C ILE A 18 -3.33 12.03 -14.14
N PHE A 19 -3.29 11.88 -15.46
CA PHE A 19 -2.08 12.00 -16.28
C PHE A 19 -2.31 13.00 -17.39
N SER A 20 -1.29 13.79 -17.70
CA SER A 20 -1.27 14.74 -18.81
C SER A 20 0.02 14.59 -19.58
N ASP A 21 -0.05 13.96 -20.74
CA ASP A 21 1.10 13.76 -21.67
C ASP A 21 2.31 13.05 -21.00
N VAL A 22 2.06 11.98 -20.24
CA VAL A 22 3.08 11.25 -19.50
C VAL A 22 3.76 10.21 -20.39
N SER A 23 5.08 10.13 -20.33
CA SER A 23 5.87 9.09 -20.98
C SER A 23 6.68 8.29 -19.97
N PHE A 24 6.72 6.96 -20.17
CA PHE A 24 7.37 6.03 -19.26
C PHE A 24 8.10 4.94 -20.02
N ARG A 25 9.23 4.51 -19.50
CA ARG A 25 10.02 3.45 -20.13
C ARG A 25 10.66 2.55 -19.06
N LEU A 26 10.52 1.23 -19.24
CA LEU A 26 11.17 0.22 -18.44
C LEU A 26 12.14 -0.61 -19.30
N LEU A 27 13.35 -0.78 -18.82
CA LEU A 27 14.36 -1.61 -19.45
C LEU A 27 14.48 -2.95 -18.73
N LYS A 28 15.04 -3.96 -19.42
CA LYS A 28 15.29 -5.27 -18.83
C LYS A 28 16.25 -5.15 -17.63
N GLY A 29 15.90 -5.78 -16.51
CA GLY A 29 16.69 -5.77 -15.28
C GLY A 29 16.63 -4.45 -14.49
N GLU A 30 15.74 -3.53 -14.83
CA GLU A 30 15.51 -2.33 -14.00
C GLU A 30 14.56 -2.66 -12.84
N HIS A 31 14.98 -2.30 -11.63
CA HIS A 31 14.22 -2.40 -10.40
C HIS A 31 13.65 -1.03 -10.06
N LEU A 32 12.37 -0.84 -10.33
CA LEU A 32 11.73 0.46 -10.35
C LEU A 32 10.75 0.64 -9.21
N GLY A 33 10.90 1.75 -8.45
CA GLY A 33 9.92 2.23 -7.49
C GLY A 33 9.02 3.31 -8.09
N LEU A 34 7.71 3.10 -8.04
CA LEU A 34 6.71 4.11 -8.41
C LEU A 34 6.20 4.80 -7.16
N VAL A 35 6.60 6.06 -6.97
CA VAL A 35 6.31 6.83 -5.75
C VAL A 35 5.44 8.05 -6.04
N GLY A 36 4.73 8.52 -5.04
CA GLY A 36 3.84 9.67 -5.12
C GLY A 36 2.78 9.61 -4.01
N ALA A 37 2.13 10.72 -3.71
CA ALA A 37 1.08 10.78 -2.71
C ALA A 37 -0.11 9.86 -3.06
N ASN A 38 -0.95 9.56 -2.08
CA ASN A 38 -2.18 8.82 -2.32
C ASN A 38 -3.11 9.64 -3.24
N GLY A 39 -3.75 8.93 -4.18
CA GLY A 39 -4.62 9.54 -5.18
C GLY A 39 -3.91 10.20 -6.37
N GLU A 40 -2.57 10.15 -6.49
CA GLU A 40 -1.83 10.62 -7.68
C GLU A 40 -1.99 9.71 -8.90
N GLY A 41 -2.54 8.50 -8.73
CA GLY A 41 -2.81 7.60 -9.84
C GLY A 41 -1.86 6.42 -9.98
N LYS A 42 -1.07 6.07 -8.96
CA LYS A 42 -0.13 4.94 -9.01
C LYS A 42 -0.80 3.63 -9.46
N SER A 43 -1.87 3.23 -8.76
CA SER A 43 -2.64 2.02 -9.12
C SER A 43 -3.40 2.18 -10.44
N THR A 44 -3.81 3.40 -10.82
CA THR A 44 -4.39 3.70 -12.14
C THR A 44 -3.37 3.45 -13.24
N PHE A 45 -2.12 3.89 -13.05
CA PHE A 45 -1.03 3.62 -13.98
C PHE A 45 -0.79 2.11 -14.14
N MET A 46 -0.75 1.36 -13.03
CA MET A 46 -0.61 -0.10 -13.06
C MET A 46 -1.77 -0.76 -13.82
N ASN A 47 -3.01 -0.31 -13.63
CA ASN A 47 -4.17 -0.83 -14.36
C ASN A 47 -4.12 -0.50 -15.86
N ILE A 48 -3.60 0.66 -16.25
CA ILE A 48 -3.41 1.01 -17.67
C ILE A 48 -2.32 0.13 -18.29
N VAL A 49 -1.19 -0.02 -17.61
CA VAL A 49 -0.07 -0.83 -18.09
C VAL A 49 -0.45 -2.30 -18.23
N THR A 50 -1.27 -2.83 -17.31
CA THR A 50 -1.79 -4.22 -17.39
C THR A 50 -2.95 -4.39 -18.38
N GLY A 51 -3.43 -3.31 -18.99
CA GLY A 51 -4.55 -3.35 -19.94
C GLY A 51 -5.93 -3.50 -19.30
N LYS A 52 -6.03 -3.45 -17.97
CA LYS A 52 -7.31 -3.44 -17.24
C LYS A 52 -8.09 -2.15 -17.41
N LEU A 53 -7.39 -1.06 -17.70
CA LEU A 53 -7.94 0.26 -17.93
C LEU A 53 -7.39 0.81 -19.25
N ILE A 54 -8.28 1.30 -20.11
CA ILE A 54 -7.91 1.92 -21.38
C ILE A 54 -7.65 3.41 -21.12
N PRO A 55 -6.49 3.96 -21.52
CA PRO A 55 -6.21 5.40 -21.39
C PRO A 55 -7.08 6.21 -22.36
N ASP A 56 -7.27 7.50 -22.06
CA ASP A 56 -8.01 8.41 -22.95
C ASP A 56 -7.18 8.75 -24.20
N GLU A 57 -5.87 8.96 -24.01
CA GLU A 57 -4.90 9.18 -25.10
C GLU A 57 -3.58 8.49 -24.78
N GLY A 58 -2.77 8.29 -25.82
CA GLY A 58 -1.44 7.69 -25.69
C GLY A 58 -1.40 6.21 -26.05
N LYS A 59 -0.23 5.62 -25.88
CA LYS A 59 0.05 4.24 -26.29
C LYS A 59 0.86 3.50 -25.24
N VAL A 60 0.47 2.25 -24.98
CA VAL A 60 1.23 1.31 -24.15
C VAL A 60 1.73 0.19 -25.05
N GLU A 61 3.03 0.02 -25.13
CA GLU A 61 3.66 -1.00 -25.95
C GLU A 61 4.54 -1.92 -25.11
N TRP A 62 4.19 -3.19 -25.15
CA TRP A 62 5.02 -4.28 -24.59
C TRP A 62 5.93 -4.85 -25.66
N SER A 63 7.14 -5.20 -25.28
CA SER A 63 8.03 -5.98 -26.16
C SER A 63 7.39 -7.34 -26.47
N LYS A 64 7.69 -7.87 -27.66
CA LYS A 64 7.18 -9.19 -28.06
C LYS A 64 7.68 -10.28 -27.08
N ASN A 65 6.80 -11.23 -26.77
CA ASN A 65 7.05 -12.37 -25.90
C ASN A 65 7.44 -12.04 -24.46
N VAL A 66 6.99 -10.88 -23.93
CA VAL A 66 7.18 -10.53 -22.53
C VAL A 66 5.96 -10.98 -21.73
N HIS A 67 6.21 -11.74 -20.67
CA HIS A 67 5.19 -12.13 -19.70
C HIS A 67 5.24 -11.18 -18.51
N ALA A 68 4.16 -10.44 -18.29
CA ALA A 68 4.01 -9.54 -17.14
C ALA A 68 3.12 -10.19 -16.09
N GLY A 69 3.62 -10.33 -14.87
CA GLY A 69 2.86 -10.79 -13.72
C GLY A 69 2.43 -9.61 -12.84
N TYR A 70 1.16 -9.55 -12.49
CA TYR A 70 0.60 -8.49 -11.67
C TYR A 70 -0.05 -9.03 -10.41
N LEU A 71 0.33 -8.50 -9.26
CA LEU A 71 -0.30 -8.79 -7.99
C LEU A 71 -1.67 -8.09 -7.93
N ASP A 72 -2.71 -8.82 -8.30
CA ASP A 72 -4.08 -8.33 -8.22
C ASP A 72 -4.70 -8.65 -6.86
N GLN A 73 -4.84 -7.66 -6.02
CA GLN A 73 -5.47 -7.81 -4.69
C GLN A 73 -6.95 -8.20 -4.76
N HIS A 74 -7.60 -8.00 -5.91
CA HIS A 74 -9.01 -8.32 -6.16
C HIS A 74 -9.22 -9.58 -6.99
N ALA A 75 -8.14 -10.35 -7.28
CA ALA A 75 -8.26 -11.60 -8.01
C ALA A 75 -9.21 -12.56 -7.29
N VAL A 76 -10.16 -13.10 -8.04
CA VAL A 76 -11.11 -14.07 -7.53
C VAL A 76 -10.47 -15.45 -7.56
N LEU A 77 -10.28 -16.03 -6.39
CA LEU A 77 -9.86 -17.43 -6.27
C LEU A 77 -11.10 -18.33 -6.37
N GLU A 78 -10.97 -19.40 -7.14
CA GLU A 78 -12.08 -20.32 -7.39
C GLU A 78 -12.39 -21.17 -6.16
N LYS A 79 -13.69 -21.38 -5.92
CA LYS A 79 -14.15 -22.24 -4.82
C LYS A 79 -13.79 -23.70 -5.09
N GLY A 80 -13.26 -24.38 -4.07
CA GLY A 80 -12.85 -25.76 -4.14
C GLY A 80 -11.36 -25.95 -4.48
N MET A 81 -10.60 -24.88 -4.75
CA MET A 81 -9.15 -24.95 -4.87
C MET A 81 -8.50 -24.85 -3.49
N THR A 82 -7.48 -25.67 -3.27
CA THR A 82 -6.62 -25.57 -2.09
C THR A 82 -5.51 -24.53 -2.32
N ILE A 83 -4.86 -24.08 -1.24
CA ILE A 83 -3.67 -23.21 -1.35
C ILE A 83 -2.62 -23.89 -2.25
N ARG A 84 -2.40 -25.19 -2.08
CA ARG A 84 -1.46 -25.98 -2.88
C ARG A 84 -1.81 -25.94 -4.38
N ASP A 85 -3.09 -26.08 -4.73
CA ASP A 85 -3.54 -26.05 -6.12
C ASP A 85 -3.28 -24.68 -6.75
N VAL A 86 -3.57 -23.60 -6.02
CA VAL A 86 -3.30 -22.23 -6.49
C VAL A 86 -1.80 -22.02 -6.70
N LEU A 87 -0.94 -22.48 -5.80
CA LEU A 87 0.50 -22.32 -5.96
C LEU A 87 1.05 -23.17 -7.12
N LYS A 88 0.55 -24.41 -7.28
CA LYS A 88 0.93 -25.27 -8.40
C LYS A 88 0.47 -24.73 -9.75
N SER A 89 -0.64 -23.99 -9.81
CA SER A 89 -1.11 -23.36 -11.05
C SER A 89 -0.12 -22.34 -11.65
N ALA A 90 0.86 -21.88 -10.88
CA ALA A 90 1.99 -21.10 -11.41
C ALA A 90 2.79 -21.88 -12.47
N PHE A 91 2.70 -23.20 -12.46
CA PHE A 91 3.41 -24.10 -13.35
C PHE A 91 2.50 -24.82 -14.36
N ASP A 92 1.26 -24.32 -14.56
CA ASP A 92 0.28 -24.91 -15.48
C ASP A 92 0.85 -25.24 -16.87
N PRO A 93 1.68 -24.38 -17.52
CA PRO A 93 2.27 -24.73 -18.80
C PRO A 93 3.16 -25.98 -18.75
N LEU A 94 3.88 -26.20 -17.65
CA LEU A 94 4.73 -27.38 -17.46
C LEU A 94 3.90 -28.61 -17.09
N LEU A 95 2.86 -28.44 -16.28
CA LEU A 95 1.91 -29.52 -15.94
C LEU A 95 1.16 -30.03 -17.17
N GLN A 96 0.76 -29.14 -18.07
CA GLN A 96 0.15 -29.52 -19.34
C GLN A 96 1.12 -30.30 -20.23
N LYS A 97 2.42 -29.94 -20.25
CA LYS A 97 3.43 -30.70 -20.97
C LYS A 97 3.66 -32.10 -20.37
N GLU A 98 3.68 -32.19 -19.03
CA GLU A 98 3.74 -33.50 -18.36
C GLU A 98 2.54 -34.37 -18.72
N GLN A 99 1.33 -33.81 -18.70
CA GLN A 99 0.12 -34.52 -19.10
C GLN A 99 0.25 -35.00 -20.56
N ARG A 100 0.71 -34.11 -21.46
CA ARG A 100 0.94 -34.47 -22.86
C ARG A 100 1.99 -35.58 -23.01
N MET A 101 3.06 -35.56 -22.21
CA MET A 101 4.08 -36.61 -22.15
C MET A 101 3.47 -37.96 -21.77
N ASN A 102 2.59 -37.99 -20.77
CA ASN A 102 1.90 -39.22 -20.34
C ASN A 102 0.95 -39.72 -21.42
N GLU A 103 0.18 -38.83 -22.09
CA GLU A 103 -0.66 -39.20 -23.24
C GLU A 103 0.16 -39.81 -24.38
N ILE A 104 1.34 -39.25 -24.69
CA ILE A 104 2.23 -39.81 -25.72
C ILE A 104 2.70 -41.20 -25.32
N CYS A 105 3.06 -41.42 -24.06
CA CYS A 105 3.47 -42.75 -23.57
C CYS A 105 2.35 -43.79 -23.77
N ASP A 106 1.09 -43.42 -23.54
CA ASP A 106 -0.05 -44.31 -23.76
C ASP A 106 -0.29 -44.58 -25.27
N LEU A 107 -0.12 -43.55 -26.11
CA LEU A 107 -0.31 -43.65 -27.57
C LEU A 107 0.78 -44.50 -28.26
N LEU A 108 2.03 -44.49 -27.76
CA LEU A 108 3.14 -45.26 -28.32
C LEU A 108 2.87 -46.77 -28.36
N GLY A 109 1.99 -47.27 -27.47
CA GLY A 109 1.60 -48.68 -27.45
C GLY A 109 0.70 -49.11 -28.61
N THR A 110 0.10 -48.16 -29.35
CA THR A 110 -0.87 -48.42 -30.44
C THR A 110 -0.52 -47.76 -31.77
N ALA A 111 0.53 -46.91 -31.81
CA ALA A 111 0.95 -46.13 -32.96
C ALA A 111 1.61 -47.00 -34.05
N ASP A 112 1.46 -46.60 -35.31
CA ASP A 112 2.24 -47.14 -36.41
C ASP A 112 3.67 -46.59 -36.42
N GLU A 113 4.56 -47.12 -37.30
CA GLU A 113 5.99 -46.81 -37.31
C GLU A 113 6.27 -45.30 -37.60
N GLU A 114 5.48 -44.67 -38.45
CA GLU A 114 5.65 -43.24 -38.79
C GLU A 114 5.15 -42.33 -37.67
N GLU A 115 4.04 -42.66 -37.06
CA GLU A 115 3.45 -41.96 -35.92
C GLU A 115 4.30 -42.14 -34.65
N MET A 116 4.85 -43.34 -34.44
CA MET A 116 5.75 -43.64 -33.31
C MET A 116 7.00 -42.75 -33.35
N ASN A 117 7.62 -42.56 -34.53
CA ASN A 117 8.79 -41.68 -34.64
C ASN A 117 8.46 -40.24 -34.32
N ARG A 118 7.32 -39.70 -34.77
CA ARG A 118 6.87 -38.34 -34.43
C ARG A 118 6.61 -38.17 -32.93
N LEU A 119 5.92 -39.13 -32.34
CA LEU A 119 5.63 -39.13 -30.91
C LEU A 119 6.90 -39.23 -30.07
N MET A 120 7.90 -39.98 -30.49
CA MET A 120 9.20 -40.08 -29.84
C MET A 120 9.98 -38.74 -29.89
N ASP A 121 9.97 -38.05 -31.04
CA ASP A 121 10.60 -36.73 -31.17
C ASP A 121 9.89 -35.68 -30.29
N GLU A 122 8.55 -35.68 -30.26
CA GLU A 122 7.75 -34.83 -29.39
C GLU A 122 8.04 -35.12 -27.90
N LEU A 123 8.09 -36.37 -27.52
CA LEU A 123 8.42 -36.84 -26.17
C LEU A 123 9.79 -36.33 -25.71
N GLY A 124 10.82 -36.51 -26.58
CA GLY A 124 12.16 -36.02 -26.29
C GLY A 124 12.18 -34.49 -26.06
N THR A 125 11.50 -33.75 -26.91
CA THR A 125 11.40 -32.27 -26.79
C THR A 125 10.74 -31.87 -25.47
N ILE A 126 9.60 -32.49 -25.11
CA ILE A 126 8.90 -32.23 -23.86
C ILE A 126 9.79 -32.59 -22.65
N GLN A 127 10.48 -33.72 -22.70
CA GLN A 127 11.34 -34.15 -21.60
C GLN A 127 12.53 -33.21 -21.37
N ASP A 128 13.12 -32.71 -22.45
CA ASP A 128 14.19 -31.69 -22.38
C ASP A 128 13.67 -30.38 -21.76
N GLU A 129 12.50 -29.93 -22.18
CA GLU A 129 11.87 -28.70 -21.63
C GLU A 129 11.51 -28.87 -20.15
N LEU A 130 10.91 -29.98 -19.74
CA LEU A 130 10.59 -30.26 -18.33
C LEU A 130 11.86 -30.30 -17.48
N THR A 131 12.94 -30.88 -18.01
CA THR A 131 14.24 -30.92 -17.32
C THR A 131 14.88 -29.55 -17.21
N LEU A 132 14.84 -28.75 -18.29
CA LEU A 132 15.39 -27.38 -18.34
C LEU A 132 14.71 -26.45 -17.31
N HIS A 133 13.42 -26.65 -17.09
CA HIS A 133 12.63 -25.83 -16.15
C HIS A 133 12.52 -26.45 -14.75
N ASP A 134 13.35 -27.44 -14.41
CA ASP A 134 13.38 -28.08 -13.09
C ASP A 134 11.99 -28.59 -12.64
N PHE A 135 11.21 -29.16 -13.54
CA PHE A 135 9.83 -29.60 -13.28
C PHE A 135 9.72 -30.50 -12.05
N TYR A 136 10.65 -31.44 -11.89
CA TYR A 136 10.62 -32.41 -10.78
C TYR A 136 10.92 -31.83 -9.41
N THR A 137 11.25 -30.51 -9.33
CA THR A 137 11.46 -29.80 -8.06
C THR A 137 10.30 -28.85 -7.71
N ILE A 138 9.22 -28.86 -8.50
CA ILE A 138 8.08 -27.94 -8.31
C ILE A 138 7.51 -28.02 -6.88
N ASP A 139 7.29 -29.21 -6.35
CA ASP A 139 6.76 -29.39 -5.00
C ASP A 139 7.68 -28.77 -3.94
N ALA A 140 8.98 -28.93 -4.08
CA ALA A 140 9.96 -28.32 -3.18
C ALA A 140 9.97 -26.79 -3.29
N LYS A 141 9.89 -26.26 -4.51
CA LYS A 141 9.80 -24.80 -4.75
C LYS A 141 8.51 -24.21 -4.15
N VAL A 142 7.38 -24.91 -4.31
CA VAL A 142 6.10 -24.52 -3.72
C VAL A 142 6.19 -24.49 -2.19
N GLU A 143 6.76 -25.54 -1.57
CA GLU A 143 6.92 -25.58 -0.12
C GLU A 143 7.89 -24.53 0.42
N GLU A 144 8.97 -24.25 -0.31
CA GLU A 144 9.94 -23.21 0.05
C GLU A 144 9.28 -21.83 0.09
N VAL A 145 8.59 -21.43 -0.98
CA VAL A 145 7.91 -20.12 -1.05
C VAL A 145 6.74 -20.06 -0.07
N ALA A 146 5.99 -21.16 0.07
CA ALA A 146 4.90 -21.23 1.04
C ALA A 146 5.40 -21.07 2.50
N ARG A 147 6.53 -21.68 2.85
CA ARG A 147 7.19 -21.51 4.15
C ARG A 147 7.64 -20.08 4.34
N ALA A 148 8.30 -19.52 3.35
CA ALA A 148 8.86 -18.18 3.38
C ALA A 148 7.79 -17.07 3.54
N LEU A 149 6.55 -17.32 3.16
CA LEU A 149 5.42 -16.39 3.31
C LEU A 149 4.43 -16.82 4.41
N GLY A 150 4.78 -17.83 5.24
CA GLY A 150 3.96 -18.29 6.35
C GLY A 150 2.65 -18.97 5.94
N LEU A 151 2.60 -19.55 4.72
CA LEU A 151 1.41 -20.26 4.23
C LEU A 151 1.33 -21.71 4.74
N LEU A 152 2.45 -22.29 5.19
CA LEU A 152 2.46 -23.65 5.76
C LEU A 152 1.63 -23.70 7.04
N ASP A 153 1.65 -22.65 7.86
CA ASP A 153 0.92 -22.57 9.12
C ASP A 153 -0.61 -22.52 8.92
N LEU A 154 -1.06 -22.12 7.72
CA LEU A 154 -2.46 -22.12 7.34
C LEU A 154 -2.95 -23.51 6.91
N GLY A 155 -2.02 -24.42 6.56
CA GLY A 155 -2.30 -25.71 5.95
C GLY A 155 -2.51 -25.59 4.44
N LEU A 156 -1.62 -26.19 3.64
CA LEU A 156 -1.67 -26.07 2.16
C LEU A 156 -2.91 -26.71 1.53
N ASP A 157 -3.56 -27.61 2.23
CA ASP A 157 -4.76 -28.34 1.74
C ASP A 157 -6.06 -27.61 2.12
N ARG A 158 -5.97 -26.41 2.72
CA ARG A 158 -7.12 -25.57 3.07
C ARG A 158 -7.70 -24.91 1.83
N ASP A 159 -9.05 -24.82 1.76
CA ASP A 159 -9.76 -24.12 0.69
C ASP A 159 -9.47 -22.61 0.76
N VAL A 160 -9.15 -22.03 -0.40
CA VAL A 160 -8.79 -20.60 -0.52
C VAL A 160 -9.95 -19.66 -0.22
N THR A 161 -11.19 -20.13 -0.28
CA THR A 161 -12.36 -19.31 0.05
C THR A 161 -12.51 -19.06 1.55
N ASP A 162 -11.91 -19.90 2.40
CA ASP A 162 -11.91 -19.76 3.85
C ASP A 162 -10.84 -18.80 4.37
N LEU A 163 -10.02 -18.26 3.48
CA LEU A 163 -8.94 -17.35 3.82
C LEU A 163 -9.44 -15.91 4.02
N SER A 164 -8.80 -15.19 4.96
CA SER A 164 -8.97 -13.75 5.08
C SER A 164 -8.42 -13.01 3.85
N GLY A 165 -8.81 -11.74 3.66
CA GLY A 165 -8.29 -10.90 2.55
C GLY A 165 -6.77 -10.87 2.49
N GLY A 166 -6.10 -10.61 3.62
CA GLY A 166 -4.64 -10.59 3.69
C GLY A 166 -3.99 -11.96 3.41
N GLN A 167 -4.60 -13.06 3.87
CA GLN A 167 -4.12 -14.41 3.56
C GLN A 167 -4.25 -14.73 2.08
N ARG A 168 -5.34 -14.31 1.42
CA ARG A 168 -5.51 -14.45 -0.04
C ARG A 168 -4.43 -13.68 -0.80
N THR A 169 -4.14 -12.45 -0.38
CA THR A 169 -3.07 -11.64 -0.99
C THR A 169 -1.71 -12.33 -0.87
N LYS A 170 -1.40 -12.95 0.29
CA LYS A 170 -0.17 -13.75 0.45
C LYS A 170 -0.10 -14.93 -0.52
N VAL A 171 -1.20 -15.67 -0.71
CA VAL A 171 -1.26 -16.80 -1.66
C VAL A 171 -1.05 -16.31 -3.09
N LEU A 172 -1.68 -15.20 -3.49
CA LEU A 172 -1.51 -14.60 -4.81
C LEU A 172 -0.07 -14.10 -5.04
N LEU A 173 0.53 -13.49 -4.02
CA LEU A 173 1.94 -13.08 -4.08
C LEU A 173 2.84 -14.30 -4.25
N ALA A 174 2.65 -15.35 -3.46
CA ALA A 174 3.43 -16.59 -3.57
C ALA A 174 3.34 -17.20 -4.96
N LYS A 175 2.12 -17.29 -5.52
CA LYS A 175 1.91 -17.76 -6.90
C LYS A 175 2.69 -16.92 -7.90
N LEU A 176 2.57 -15.60 -7.82
CA LEU A 176 3.24 -14.67 -8.72
C LEU A 176 4.77 -14.81 -8.67
N LEU A 177 5.34 -14.98 -7.47
CA LEU A 177 6.78 -15.19 -7.31
C LEU A 177 7.24 -16.53 -7.88
N LEU A 178 6.41 -17.60 -7.79
CA LEU A 178 6.66 -18.89 -8.40
C LEU A 178 6.63 -18.85 -9.93
N GLU A 179 5.76 -18.04 -10.52
CA GLU A 179 5.66 -17.86 -11.99
C GLU A 179 6.92 -17.24 -12.60
N LYS A 180 7.69 -16.45 -11.83
CA LYS A 180 8.92 -15.76 -12.27
C LYS A 180 8.76 -15.04 -13.61
N PRO A 181 7.79 -14.13 -13.78
CA PRO A 181 7.54 -13.45 -15.03
C PRO A 181 8.72 -12.56 -15.45
N ASP A 182 8.75 -12.12 -16.72
CA ASP A 182 9.77 -11.18 -17.21
C ASP A 182 9.66 -9.81 -16.55
N ILE A 183 8.47 -9.47 -16.04
CA ILE A 183 8.21 -8.24 -15.28
C ILE A 183 7.26 -8.54 -14.14
N LEU A 184 7.68 -8.21 -12.92
CA LEU A 184 6.81 -8.20 -11.75
C LEU A 184 6.19 -6.81 -11.55
N LEU A 185 4.88 -6.76 -11.41
CA LEU A 185 4.13 -5.57 -11.07
C LEU A 185 3.55 -5.76 -9.66
N LEU A 186 4.11 -5.04 -8.68
CA LEU A 186 3.80 -5.21 -7.26
C LEU A 186 3.19 -3.91 -6.71
N ASP A 187 1.94 -4.00 -6.27
CA ASP A 187 1.24 -2.88 -5.60
C ASP A 187 1.10 -3.21 -4.12
N GLU A 188 1.87 -2.50 -3.26
CA GLU A 188 1.91 -2.66 -1.81
C GLU A 188 2.10 -4.13 -1.35
N PRO A 189 3.14 -4.85 -1.81
CA PRO A 189 3.31 -6.27 -1.50
C PRO A 189 3.66 -6.54 -0.03
N THR A 190 4.14 -5.54 0.70
CA THR A 190 4.49 -5.64 2.14
C THR A 190 3.27 -5.57 3.05
N ASN A 191 2.12 -5.08 2.54
CA ASN A 191 0.89 -5.13 3.29
C ASN A 191 0.55 -6.58 3.64
N TYR A 192 0.14 -6.83 4.88
CA TYR A 192 -0.18 -8.16 5.42
C TYR A 192 1.01 -9.11 5.62
N LEU A 193 2.25 -8.69 5.32
CA LEU A 193 3.48 -9.42 5.68
C LEU A 193 3.98 -8.94 7.04
N ASP A 194 4.56 -9.85 7.82
CA ASP A 194 5.32 -9.50 9.00
C ASP A 194 6.82 -9.29 8.66
N GLU A 195 7.59 -8.87 9.63
CA GLU A 195 8.98 -8.46 9.44
C GLU A 195 9.85 -9.58 8.83
N GLU A 196 9.63 -10.84 9.23
CA GLU A 196 10.38 -11.98 8.71
C GLU A 196 10.07 -12.23 7.23
N HIS A 197 8.78 -12.19 6.86
CA HIS A 197 8.34 -12.37 5.48
C HIS A 197 8.79 -11.20 4.58
N ILE A 198 8.76 -9.96 5.10
CA ILE A 198 9.30 -8.78 4.39
C ILE A 198 10.80 -8.95 4.14
N ALA A 199 11.57 -9.40 5.14
CA ALA A 199 13.01 -9.63 5.00
C ALA A 199 13.33 -10.72 3.95
N TRP A 200 12.48 -11.74 3.84
CA TRP A 200 12.62 -12.76 2.79
C TRP A 200 12.26 -12.20 1.40
N LEU A 201 11.13 -11.50 1.28
CA LEU A 201 10.71 -10.87 0.00
C LEU A 201 11.78 -9.89 -0.51
N LYS A 202 12.38 -9.12 0.39
CA LYS A 202 13.50 -8.24 0.07
C LYS A 202 14.66 -8.99 -0.58
N ARG A 203 15.11 -10.09 0.04
CA ARG A 203 16.18 -10.93 -0.53
C ARG A 203 15.80 -11.48 -1.89
N TYR A 204 14.56 -11.96 -2.04
CA TYR A 204 14.05 -12.46 -3.31
C TYR A 204 14.09 -11.40 -4.42
N LEU A 205 13.66 -10.16 -4.13
CA LEU A 205 13.66 -9.06 -5.10
C LEU A 205 15.07 -8.55 -5.43
N LEU A 206 16.01 -8.59 -4.48
CA LEU A 206 17.41 -8.25 -4.75
C LEU A 206 18.07 -9.25 -5.72
N ASP A 207 17.72 -10.54 -5.61
CA ASP A 207 18.23 -11.61 -6.47
C ASP A 207 17.41 -11.76 -7.77
N TYR A 208 16.37 -10.94 -7.97
CA TYR A 208 15.51 -11.02 -9.14
C TYR A 208 16.19 -10.45 -10.38
N GLU A 209 16.55 -11.32 -11.35
CA GLU A 209 17.29 -10.91 -12.56
C GLU A 209 16.46 -10.10 -13.57
N ASN A 210 15.13 -10.25 -13.52
CA ASN A 210 14.23 -9.57 -14.43
C ASN A 210 13.82 -8.19 -13.88
N ALA A 211 12.98 -7.48 -14.62
CA ALA A 211 12.52 -6.16 -14.19
C ALA A 211 11.33 -6.24 -13.23
N PHE A 212 11.18 -5.23 -12.39
CA PHE A 212 9.92 -5.04 -11.65
C PHE A 212 9.54 -3.57 -11.50
N ILE A 213 8.24 -3.35 -11.29
CA ILE A 213 7.67 -2.08 -10.85
C ILE A 213 7.05 -2.31 -9.47
N LEU A 214 7.51 -1.57 -8.49
CA LEU A 214 7.11 -1.66 -7.09
C LEU A 214 6.44 -0.36 -6.65
N ILE A 215 5.22 -0.46 -6.14
CA ILE A 215 4.58 0.58 -5.34
C ILE A 215 4.69 0.14 -3.88
N SER A 216 5.27 0.97 -3.02
CA SER A 216 5.32 0.71 -1.58
C SER A 216 5.40 2.02 -0.79
N HIS A 217 4.77 2.01 0.38
CA HIS A 217 4.90 3.05 1.41
C HIS A 217 5.87 2.66 2.54
N ASP A 218 6.50 1.50 2.42
CA ASP A 218 7.61 1.05 3.25
C ASP A 218 8.91 1.57 2.65
N ILE A 219 9.37 2.72 3.13
CA ILE A 219 10.55 3.40 2.59
C ILE A 219 11.84 2.60 2.78
N PRO A 220 12.14 2.00 3.96
CA PRO A 220 13.30 1.14 4.14
C PRO A 220 13.34 -0.02 3.13
N PHE A 221 12.20 -0.71 2.97
CA PHE A 221 12.08 -1.78 1.99
C PHE A 221 12.32 -1.29 0.55
N LEU A 222 11.66 -0.19 0.18
CA LEU A 222 11.78 0.40 -1.16
C LEU A 222 13.23 0.80 -1.46
N ASN A 223 13.90 1.47 -0.49
CA ASN A 223 15.24 2.02 -0.64
C ASN A 223 16.30 0.94 -0.91
N GLU A 224 16.09 -0.26 -0.37
CA GLU A 224 17.04 -1.36 -0.55
C GLU A 224 16.84 -2.12 -1.87
N VAL A 225 15.60 -2.21 -2.39
CA VAL A 225 15.30 -3.09 -3.53
C VAL A 225 15.24 -2.38 -4.87
N VAL A 226 15.10 -1.04 -4.90
CA VAL A 226 14.99 -0.28 -6.15
C VAL A 226 16.26 0.47 -6.52
N ASN A 227 16.50 0.65 -7.81
CA ASN A 227 17.60 1.42 -8.35
C ASN A 227 17.15 2.59 -9.26
N ILE A 228 15.85 2.70 -9.48
CA ILE A 228 15.21 3.77 -10.24
C ILE A 228 13.93 4.17 -9.54
N ILE A 229 13.69 5.46 -9.42
CA ILE A 229 12.44 6.02 -8.92
C ILE A 229 11.73 6.76 -10.05
N TYR A 230 10.46 6.44 -10.22
CA TYR A 230 9.53 7.30 -10.95
C TYR A 230 8.61 8.00 -9.96
N HIS A 231 8.71 9.32 -9.90
CA HIS A 231 7.90 10.15 -9.03
C HIS A 231 6.70 10.70 -9.79
N MET A 232 5.53 10.37 -9.28
CA MET A 232 4.24 10.81 -9.81
C MET A 232 3.72 11.97 -8.98
N GLU A 233 3.64 13.14 -9.59
CA GLU A 233 3.19 14.36 -8.96
C GLU A 233 2.60 15.32 -9.99
N ASN A 234 1.49 16.00 -9.65
CA ASN A 234 0.89 17.03 -10.51
C ASN A 234 0.60 16.59 -11.95
N GLN A 235 0.12 15.36 -12.14
CA GLN A 235 -0.19 14.75 -13.44
C GLN A 235 1.05 14.45 -14.30
N GLU A 236 2.25 14.61 -13.76
CA GLU A 236 3.52 14.30 -14.40
C GLU A 236 4.17 13.06 -13.79
N LEU A 237 5.07 12.45 -14.58
CA LEU A 237 5.86 11.30 -14.15
C LEU A 237 7.34 11.58 -14.42
N ASN A 238 8.10 11.77 -13.36
CA ASN A 238 9.51 12.16 -13.44
C ASN A 238 10.42 11.00 -13.03
N ARG A 239 11.43 10.68 -13.88
CA ARG A 239 12.38 9.60 -13.63
C ARG A 239 13.63 10.11 -12.89
N TYR A 240 14.02 9.39 -11.84
CA TYR A 240 15.26 9.60 -11.07
C TYR A 240 16.04 8.30 -11.02
N VAL A 241 17.35 8.37 -11.23
CA VAL A 241 18.25 7.21 -11.13
C VAL A 241 18.85 7.21 -9.73
N GLY A 242 18.79 6.06 -9.06
CA GLY A 242 19.22 5.87 -7.69
C GLY A 242 18.10 5.32 -6.81
N ASP A 243 18.39 5.22 -5.52
CA ASP A 243 17.46 4.81 -4.48
C ASP A 243 16.51 5.94 -4.06
N TYR A 244 15.67 5.67 -3.08
CA TYR A 244 14.69 6.63 -2.60
C TYR A 244 15.35 7.82 -1.89
N ASP A 245 16.41 7.62 -1.12
CA ASP A 245 17.10 8.69 -0.39
C ASP A 245 17.76 9.66 -1.37
N HIS A 246 18.43 9.16 -2.39
CA HIS A 246 18.99 9.99 -3.46
C HIS A 246 17.91 10.76 -4.22
N PHE A 247 16.77 10.10 -4.51
CA PHE A 247 15.62 10.78 -5.10
C PHE A 247 15.17 11.97 -4.24
N GLN A 248 15.03 11.78 -2.90
CA GLN A 248 14.60 12.84 -1.99
C GLN A 248 15.56 14.05 -2.00
N GLU A 249 16.87 13.81 -2.00
CA GLU A 249 17.88 14.87 -2.09
C GLU A 249 17.72 15.67 -3.39
N VAL A 250 17.68 14.97 -4.52
CA VAL A 250 17.56 15.62 -5.84
C VAL A 250 16.23 16.36 -5.98
N TYR A 251 15.15 15.77 -5.49
CA TYR A 251 13.81 16.38 -5.52
C TYR A 251 13.76 17.64 -4.67
N ALA A 252 14.32 17.63 -3.46
CA ALA A 252 14.38 18.80 -2.59
C ALA A 252 15.14 19.97 -3.25
N VAL A 253 16.27 19.68 -3.89
CA VAL A 253 17.06 20.69 -4.64
C VAL A 253 16.25 21.25 -5.81
N LYS A 254 15.62 20.40 -6.63
CA LYS A 254 14.78 20.86 -7.76
C LYS A 254 13.61 21.71 -7.29
N LYS A 255 12.91 21.29 -6.22
CA LYS A 255 11.79 22.05 -5.64
C LYS A 255 12.25 23.43 -5.17
N ALA A 256 13.35 23.51 -4.43
CA ALA A 256 13.92 24.78 -3.98
C ALA A 256 14.33 25.70 -5.15
N GLN A 257 14.88 25.15 -6.23
CA GLN A 257 15.23 25.92 -7.44
C GLN A 257 13.97 26.45 -8.12
N LEU A 258 12.92 25.64 -8.26
CA LEU A 258 11.65 26.07 -8.86
C LEU A 258 10.99 27.17 -8.05
N GLU A 259 10.93 27.05 -6.73
CA GLU A 259 10.41 28.09 -5.84
C GLU A 259 11.20 29.39 -5.92
N ALA A 260 12.53 29.30 -5.99
CA ALA A 260 13.38 30.48 -6.16
C ALA A 260 13.16 31.17 -7.51
N ALA A 261 13.02 30.38 -8.60
CA ALA A 261 12.69 30.89 -9.93
C ALA A 261 11.31 31.57 -9.95
N TYR A 262 10.31 30.94 -9.33
CA TYR A 262 8.96 31.50 -9.18
C TYR A 262 8.99 32.85 -8.45
N ARG A 263 9.65 32.93 -7.28
CA ARG A 263 9.77 34.17 -6.51
C ARG A 263 10.42 35.28 -7.31
N ARG A 264 11.50 34.99 -8.05
CA ARG A 264 12.18 35.96 -8.92
C ARG A 264 11.26 36.44 -10.04
N GLN A 265 10.54 35.53 -10.68
CA GLN A 265 9.60 35.86 -11.75
C GLN A 265 8.42 36.71 -11.23
N GLN A 266 7.85 36.35 -10.07
CA GLN A 266 6.76 37.14 -9.45
C GLN A 266 7.21 38.55 -9.11
N GLN A 267 8.46 38.71 -8.62
CA GLN A 267 9.03 40.04 -8.38
C GLN A 267 9.17 40.80 -9.69
N GLU A 268 9.72 40.21 -10.75
CA GLU A 268 9.83 40.85 -12.08
C GLU A 268 8.46 41.22 -12.65
N ILE A 269 7.47 40.36 -12.52
CA ILE A 269 6.08 40.64 -12.93
C ILE A 269 5.50 41.85 -12.15
N SER A 270 5.72 41.87 -10.85
CA SER A 270 5.27 43.00 -10.01
C SER A 270 5.93 44.31 -10.43
N GLU A 271 7.23 44.34 -10.60
CA GLU A 271 7.98 45.53 -11.05
C GLU A 271 7.53 46.01 -12.43
N LEU A 272 7.32 45.10 -13.37
CA LEU A 272 6.81 45.42 -14.70
C LEU A 272 5.39 45.98 -14.67
N LYS A 273 4.49 45.36 -13.86
CA LYS A 273 3.11 45.84 -13.68
C LYS A 273 3.09 47.23 -13.07
N ASP A 274 3.88 47.48 -12.04
CA ASP A 274 4.01 48.77 -11.39
C ASP A 274 4.53 49.87 -12.33
N PHE A 275 5.55 49.52 -13.12
CA PHE A 275 6.08 50.47 -14.13
C PHE A 275 5.02 50.82 -15.18
N VAL A 276 4.30 49.80 -15.71
CA VAL A 276 3.21 50.01 -16.67
C VAL A 276 2.12 50.88 -16.09
N ALA A 277 1.67 50.59 -14.86
CA ALA A 277 0.64 51.36 -14.19
C ALA A 277 1.00 52.86 -14.03
N ARG A 278 2.26 53.15 -13.64
CA ARG A 278 2.73 54.52 -13.42
C ARG A 278 2.97 55.31 -14.69
N ASN A 279 3.29 54.62 -15.81
CA ASN A 279 3.80 55.27 -17.02
C ASN A 279 2.84 55.19 -18.22
N LYS A 280 1.78 54.38 -18.19
CA LYS A 280 0.83 54.16 -19.30
C LYS A 280 0.11 55.48 -19.72
N ALA A 281 -0.18 56.34 -18.77
CA ALA A 281 -0.90 57.59 -19.01
C ALA A 281 -0.03 58.76 -19.49
N ARG A 282 1.30 58.68 -19.37
CA ARG A 282 2.21 59.77 -19.70
C ARG A 282 2.68 59.63 -21.15
N VAL A 283 2.54 60.68 -21.99
CA VAL A 283 2.89 60.69 -23.41
C VAL A 283 4.35 60.36 -23.65
N SER A 284 5.28 60.87 -22.82
CA SER A 284 6.74 60.65 -22.99
C SER A 284 7.20 59.21 -22.68
N THR A 285 6.48 58.49 -21.80
CA THR A 285 6.85 57.15 -21.35
C THR A 285 5.92 56.05 -21.86
N ARG A 286 4.87 56.40 -22.59
CA ARG A 286 3.84 55.47 -23.09
C ARG A 286 4.43 54.32 -23.92
N ASN A 287 5.37 54.62 -24.85
CA ASN A 287 5.97 53.58 -25.70
C ASN A 287 6.80 52.60 -24.89
N MET A 288 7.52 53.03 -23.85
CA MET A 288 8.24 52.15 -22.93
C MET A 288 7.29 51.33 -22.08
N ALA A 289 6.17 51.88 -21.61
CA ALA A 289 5.15 51.16 -20.89
C ALA A 289 4.49 50.07 -21.77
N MET A 290 4.19 50.39 -23.04
CA MET A 290 3.64 49.43 -24.00
C MET A 290 4.65 48.30 -24.34
N SER A 291 5.93 48.59 -24.42
CA SER A 291 6.97 47.57 -24.64
C SER A 291 7.03 46.60 -23.45
N ARG A 292 6.99 47.13 -22.23
CA ARG A 292 6.97 46.26 -21.01
C ARG A 292 5.68 45.49 -20.84
N GLN A 293 4.55 46.06 -21.24
CA GLN A 293 3.26 45.33 -21.28
C GLN A 293 3.36 44.16 -22.25
N LYS A 294 3.91 44.34 -23.46
CA LYS A 294 4.15 43.25 -24.41
C LYS A 294 5.09 42.17 -23.88
N LYS A 295 6.05 42.53 -23.01
CA LYS A 295 6.91 41.55 -22.34
C LYS A 295 6.11 40.74 -21.34
N LEU A 296 5.25 41.36 -20.54
CA LEU A 296 4.36 40.70 -19.61
C LEU A 296 3.40 39.74 -20.33
N ASP A 297 2.78 40.19 -21.44
CA ASP A 297 1.82 39.40 -22.21
C ASP A 297 2.45 38.19 -22.92
N LYS A 298 3.79 38.18 -23.11
CA LYS A 298 4.55 37.07 -23.71
C LYS A 298 5.30 36.21 -22.71
N MET A 299 5.24 36.56 -21.43
CA MET A 299 5.97 35.85 -20.40
C MET A 299 5.24 34.57 -20.04
N ASP A 300 5.90 33.42 -20.20
CA ASP A 300 5.42 32.16 -19.67
C ASP A 300 5.49 32.19 -18.15
N VAL A 301 4.34 32.25 -17.53
CA VAL A 301 4.24 32.34 -16.06
C VAL A 301 4.47 30.97 -15.45
N ILE A 302 5.47 30.87 -14.58
CA ILE A 302 5.69 29.66 -13.78
C ILE A 302 4.51 29.54 -12.83
N GLU A 303 3.78 28.44 -12.94
CA GLU A 303 2.73 28.09 -12.00
C GLU A 303 3.30 27.08 -11.00
N LEU A 304 3.29 27.45 -9.71
CA LEU A 304 3.52 26.46 -8.67
C LEU A 304 2.22 25.68 -8.47
N ALA A 305 2.31 24.37 -8.57
CA ALA A 305 1.20 23.53 -8.19
C ALA A 305 0.77 23.84 -6.75
N ALA A 306 -0.53 23.90 -6.52
CA ALA A 306 -1.06 24.12 -5.18
C ALA A 306 -0.56 23.00 -4.25
N GLU A 307 0.15 23.35 -3.18
CA GLU A 307 0.56 22.35 -2.20
C GLU A 307 -0.69 21.63 -1.68
N LYS A 308 -0.66 20.31 -1.77
CA LYS A 308 -1.71 19.50 -1.17
C LYS A 308 -1.66 19.72 0.34
N PRO A 309 -2.82 19.87 0.99
CA PRO A 309 -2.84 20.02 2.45
C PRO A 309 -2.20 18.77 3.07
N LYS A 310 -1.10 18.98 3.80
CA LYS A 310 -0.51 17.91 4.60
C LYS A 310 -1.48 17.57 5.72
N PRO A 311 -1.68 16.28 6.00
CA PRO A 311 -2.53 15.90 7.11
C PRO A 311 -1.93 16.37 8.43
N GLU A 312 -2.79 16.91 9.31
CA GLU A 312 -2.45 17.33 10.67
C GLU A 312 -3.35 16.57 11.64
N PHE A 313 -2.77 15.67 12.42
CA PHE A 313 -3.50 14.92 13.41
C PHE A 313 -3.22 15.46 14.81
N HIS A 314 -4.28 15.65 15.60
CA HIS A 314 -4.21 16.04 17.01
C HIS A 314 -5.29 15.30 17.79
N PHE A 315 -4.91 14.38 18.66
CA PHE A 315 -5.85 13.66 19.50
C PHE A 315 -6.32 14.52 20.67
N ARG A 316 -7.64 14.53 20.90
CA ARG A 316 -8.22 15.20 22.06
C ARG A 316 -8.04 14.31 23.29
N TYR A 317 -7.59 14.91 24.38
CA TYR A 317 -7.49 14.23 25.67
C TYR A 317 -8.71 14.54 26.50
N GLY A 318 -9.46 13.50 26.87
CA GLY A 318 -10.65 13.59 27.67
C GLY A 318 -10.40 13.61 29.17
N ARG A 319 -11.26 12.95 29.96
CA ARG A 319 -11.12 12.88 31.42
C ARG A 319 -9.88 12.11 31.81
N THR A 320 -9.31 12.45 32.97
CA THR A 320 -8.24 11.65 33.56
C THR A 320 -8.83 10.32 34.06
N PRO A 321 -8.37 9.16 33.55
CA PRO A 321 -8.86 7.86 34.00
C PRO A 321 -8.28 7.48 35.36
N GLY A 322 -8.78 6.39 35.96
CA GLY A 322 -8.18 5.75 37.11
C GLY A 322 -6.69 5.39 36.87
N LYS A 323 -5.98 4.92 37.90
CA LYS A 323 -4.60 4.48 37.76
C LYS A 323 -4.50 3.26 36.85
N MET A 324 -5.37 2.26 37.09
CA MET A 324 -5.47 1.05 36.30
C MET A 324 -6.42 1.30 35.12
N LEU A 325 -5.99 0.97 33.90
CA LEU A 325 -6.81 1.08 32.70
C LEU A 325 -7.54 -0.23 32.41
N PHE A 326 -6.83 -1.33 32.48
CA PHE A 326 -7.40 -2.67 32.45
C PHE A 326 -6.47 -3.67 33.12
N GLU A 327 -7.05 -4.79 33.60
CA GLU A 327 -6.34 -5.92 34.18
C GLU A 327 -6.96 -7.22 33.69
N THR A 328 -6.11 -8.18 33.33
CA THR A 328 -6.54 -9.49 32.82
C THR A 328 -6.28 -10.56 33.87
N HIS A 329 -7.26 -11.46 34.07
CA HIS A 329 -7.22 -12.56 35.00
C HIS A 329 -7.41 -13.87 34.26
N ASP A 330 -6.34 -14.62 34.06
CA ASP A 330 -6.27 -15.88 33.30
C ASP A 330 -7.00 -15.81 31.95
N LEU A 331 -6.89 -14.65 31.29
CA LEU A 331 -7.59 -14.35 30.04
C LEU A 331 -7.06 -15.24 28.91
N VAL A 332 -7.92 -16.06 28.32
CA VAL A 332 -7.63 -16.86 27.13
C VAL A 332 -8.44 -16.31 25.97
N THR A 333 -7.74 -15.85 24.94
CA THR A 333 -8.35 -15.29 23.74
C THR A 333 -8.33 -16.28 22.58
N GLY A 334 -9.38 -16.27 21.78
CA GLY A 334 -9.53 -17.18 20.63
C GLY A 334 -10.95 -17.10 20.07
N TYR A 335 -11.21 -17.92 19.08
CA TYR A 335 -12.54 -18.15 18.53
C TYR A 335 -13.02 -19.55 18.95
N ASP A 336 -12.85 -20.56 18.10
CA ASP A 336 -13.15 -21.96 18.41
C ASP A 336 -11.99 -22.64 19.16
N GLU A 337 -10.77 -22.17 18.90
CA GLU A 337 -9.53 -22.65 19.52
C GLU A 337 -8.80 -21.53 20.26
N PRO A 338 -8.07 -21.86 21.35
CA PRO A 338 -7.29 -20.88 22.09
C PRO A 338 -6.07 -20.41 21.29
N LEU A 339 -5.97 -19.09 21.08
CA LEU A 339 -4.82 -18.44 20.45
C LEU A 339 -3.78 -17.99 21.47
N SER A 340 -4.16 -17.83 22.72
CA SER A 340 -3.26 -17.43 23.80
C SER A 340 -3.24 -18.42 24.96
N LYS A 341 -2.11 -18.48 25.67
CA LYS A 341 -2.04 -19.05 27.03
C LYS A 341 -2.88 -18.17 27.97
N PRO A 342 -3.17 -18.62 29.21
CA PRO A 342 -3.78 -17.75 30.22
C PRO A 342 -2.92 -16.51 30.45
N LEU A 343 -3.52 -15.33 30.22
CA LEU A 343 -2.84 -14.03 30.29
C LEU A 343 -3.20 -13.31 31.58
N ASN A 344 -2.15 -12.88 32.30
CA ASN A 344 -2.24 -12.08 33.51
C ASN A 344 -1.32 -10.87 33.36
N PHE A 345 -1.87 -9.75 32.93
CA PHE A 345 -1.17 -8.49 32.79
C PHE A 345 -2.12 -7.30 32.96
N SER A 346 -1.54 -6.15 33.20
CA SER A 346 -2.32 -4.93 33.40
C SER A 346 -1.68 -3.76 32.69
N MET A 347 -2.48 -2.75 32.36
CA MET A 347 -2.02 -1.50 31.80
C MET A 347 -2.39 -0.34 32.71
N GLU A 348 -1.40 0.48 33.04
CA GLU A 348 -1.58 1.66 33.86
C GLU A 348 -1.67 2.93 33.01
N ARG A 349 -2.28 3.96 33.61
CA ARG A 349 -2.35 5.29 33.01
C ARG A 349 -0.97 5.85 32.65
N GLY A 350 -0.84 6.39 31.45
CA GLY A 350 0.39 7.01 30.95
C GLY A 350 1.32 6.04 30.24
N GLN A 351 1.06 4.72 30.28
CA GLN A 351 1.83 3.77 29.48
C GLN A 351 1.47 3.89 28.00
N LYS A 352 2.51 3.83 27.17
CA LYS A 352 2.41 3.70 25.71
C LYS A 352 3.12 2.41 25.32
N ILE A 353 2.36 1.44 24.83
CA ILE A 353 2.82 0.05 24.64
C ILE A 353 2.63 -0.35 23.20
N ALA A 354 3.64 -0.96 22.58
CA ALA A 354 3.51 -1.65 21.31
C ALA A 354 3.29 -3.14 21.53
N LEU A 355 2.27 -3.71 20.92
CA LEU A 355 2.02 -5.15 20.88
C LEU A 355 2.55 -5.69 19.54
N VAL A 356 3.64 -6.43 19.60
CA VAL A 356 4.34 -6.99 18.44
C VAL A 356 4.19 -8.50 18.35
N GLY A 357 4.49 -9.08 17.20
CA GLY A 357 4.44 -10.52 16.92
C GLY A 357 4.00 -10.80 15.49
N THR A 358 4.17 -12.04 15.04
CA THR A 358 3.82 -12.48 13.68
C THR A 358 2.32 -12.31 13.37
N ASN A 359 1.98 -12.31 12.10
CA ASN A 359 0.59 -12.22 11.68
C ASN A 359 -0.19 -13.50 12.03
N GLY A 360 -1.45 -13.33 12.44
CA GLY A 360 -2.30 -14.46 12.84
C GLY A 360 -2.04 -15.02 14.24
N ILE A 361 -1.14 -14.41 15.02
CA ILE A 361 -0.81 -14.83 16.39
C ILE A 361 -1.92 -14.48 17.40
N GLY A 362 -2.87 -13.61 17.02
CA GLY A 362 -3.99 -13.23 17.87
C GLY A 362 -3.93 -11.81 18.44
N LYS A 363 -3.09 -10.90 17.92
CA LYS A 363 -2.97 -9.50 18.37
C LYS A 363 -4.31 -8.76 18.32
N THR A 364 -4.95 -8.72 17.18
CA THR A 364 -6.28 -8.11 16.98
C THR A 364 -7.34 -8.79 17.85
N THR A 365 -7.26 -10.11 18.01
CA THR A 365 -8.20 -10.88 18.86
C THR A 365 -8.06 -10.48 20.31
N LEU A 366 -6.83 -10.35 20.82
CA LEU A 366 -6.57 -9.86 22.17
C LEU A 366 -7.14 -8.45 22.38
N LEU A 367 -6.90 -7.54 21.45
CA LEU A 367 -7.41 -6.18 21.51
C LEU A 367 -8.94 -6.13 21.53
N LYS A 368 -9.60 -6.94 20.68
CA LYS A 368 -11.06 -7.08 20.66
C LYS A 368 -11.63 -7.74 21.91
N SER A 369 -10.89 -8.69 22.53
CA SER A 369 -11.30 -9.31 23.79
C SER A 369 -11.18 -8.32 24.96
N ILE A 370 -10.13 -7.50 25.02
CA ILE A 370 -10.01 -6.41 26.00
C ILE A 370 -11.18 -5.42 25.87
N LEU A 371 -11.59 -5.10 24.64
CA LEU A 371 -12.73 -4.23 24.36
C LEU A 371 -14.10 -4.90 24.63
N GLY A 372 -14.14 -6.20 24.91
CA GLY A 372 -15.39 -6.95 25.05
C GLY A 372 -16.16 -7.13 23.74
N LEU A 373 -15.54 -6.88 22.59
CA LEU A 373 -16.13 -7.07 21.25
C LEU A 373 -16.19 -8.54 20.86
N ILE A 374 -15.29 -9.35 21.40
CA ILE A 374 -15.25 -10.80 21.25
C ILE A 374 -15.20 -11.42 22.64
N PRO A 375 -16.04 -12.43 22.93
CA PRO A 375 -15.99 -13.11 24.21
C PRO A 375 -14.65 -13.86 24.37
N SER A 376 -14.08 -13.81 25.55
CA SER A 376 -12.92 -14.65 25.91
C SER A 376 -13.36 -16.12 26.05
N LEU A 377 -12.46 -17.05 25.71
CA LEU A 377 -12.70 -18.48 25.89
C LEU A 377 -12.68 -18.87 27.38
N SER A 378 -11.82 -18.22 28.16
CA SER A 378 -11.80 -18.32 29.62
C SER A 378 -11.16 -17.07 30.23
N GLY A 379 -11.28 -16.93 31.55
CA GLY A 379 -10.80 -15.77 32.29
C GLY A 379 -11.62 -14.51 32.04
N SER A 380 -11.12 -13.37 32.49
CA SER A 380 -11.82 -12.09 32.39
C SER A 380 -10.83 -10.93 32.18
N CYS A 381 -11.34 -9.84 31.64
CA CYS A 381 -10.64 -8.56 31.58
C CYS A 381 -11.49 -7.52 32.31
N GLU A 382 -10.94 -6.90 33.33
CA GLU A 382 -11.58 -5.83 34.08
C GLU A 382 -11.10 -4.49 33.57
N LEU A 383 -12.04 -3.64 33.15
CA LEU A 383 -11.76 -2.28 32.70
C LEU A 383 -11.78 -1.33 33.90
N GLY A 384 -10.83 -0.38 33.92
CA GLY A 384 -10.74 0.66 34.91
C GLY A 384 -11.88 1.68 34.86
N GLU A 385 -11.91 2.59 35.82
CA GLU A 385 -12.93 3.63 35.90
C GLU A 385 -12.62 4.82 34.97
N ASN A 386 -13.69 5.46 34.49
CA ASN A 386 -13.64 6.66 33.65
C ASN A 386 -12.83 6.50 32.36
N LEU A 387 -12.87 5.34 31.74
CA LEU A 387 -12.23 5.11 30.44
C LEU A 387 -13.01 5.73 29.31
N GLU A 388 -12.32 6.50 28.49
CA GLU A 388 -12.78 7.03 27.20
C GLU A 388 -11.89 6.42 26.12
N ILE A 389 -12.37 5.29 25.58
CA ILE A 389 -11.56 4.45 24.67
C ILE A 389 -11.72 4.92 23.24
N GLY A 390 -10.60 5.24 22.59
CA GLY A 390 -10.51 5.42 21.15
C GLY A 390 -9.99 4.15 20.50
N TYR A 391 -10.81 3.52 19.65
CA TYR A 391 -10.41 2.30 18.94
C TYR A 391 -10.29 2.56 17.43
N PHE A 392 -9.14 2.21 16.87
CA PHE A 392 -8.89 2.20 15.43
C PHE A 392 -8.81 0.75 14.95
N GLU A 393 -9.81 0.32 14.18
CA GLU A 393 -9.89 -1.03 13.63
C GLU A 393 -9.14 -1.14 12.30
N GLN A 394 -8.44 -2.25 12.07
CA GLN A 394 -7.65 -2.50 10.88
C GLN A 394 -8.49 -2.43 9.60
N GLU A 395 -9.62 -3.15 9.55
CA GLU A 395 -10.54 -3.18 8.42
C GLU A 395 -12.00 -3.12 8.89
N VAL A 396 -12.77 -2.24 8.27
CA VAL A 396 -14.24 -2.23 8.45
C VAL A 396 -14.87 -3.10 7.37
N LYS A 397 -15.49 -4.21 7.77
CA LYS A 397 -16.22 -5.09 6.85
C LYS A 397 -17.50 -4.41 6.37
N GLY A 398 -17.67 -4.33 5.06
CA GLY A 398 -18.91 -3.87 4.42
C GLY A 398 -18.72 -2.65 3.51
N GLU A 399 -19.65 -2.50 2.56
CA GLU A 399 -19.71 -1.33 1.68
C GLU A 399 -20.33 -0.14 2.43
N ASN A 400 -19.51 0.80 2.86
CA ASN A 400 -20.01 2.05 3.43
C ASN A 400 -20.46 3.00 2.30
N LYS A 401 -21.79 3.14 2.15
CA LYS A 401 -22.43 3.97 1.11
C LYS A 401 -22.67 5.41 1.55
N THR A 402 -22.34 5.77 2.80
CA THR A 402 -22.48 7.15 3.30
C THR A 402 -21.41 8.05 2.69
N THR A 403 -21.67 9.36 2.59
CA THR A 403 -20.63 10.32 2.24
C THR A 403 -19.68 10.54 3.42
N CYS A 404 -18.47 11.02 3.16
CA CYS A 404 -17.53 11.33 4.26
C CYS A 404 -18.10 12.38 5.22
N ILE A 405 -18.89 13.32 4.72
CA ILE A 405 -19.57 14.33 5.54
C ILE A 405 -20.58 13.66 6.47
N ASP A 406 -21.46 12.81 5.92
CA ASP A 406 -22.49 12.14 6.71
C ASP A 406 -21.86 11.21 7.75
N GLU A 407 -20.77 10.55 7.40
CA GLU A 407 -20.02 9.64 8.26
C GLU A 407 -19.47 10.35 9.51
N ILE A 408 -18.98 11.59 9.36
CA ILE A 408 -18.54 12.41 10.51
C ILE A 408 -19.74 13.00 11.25
N TRP A 409 -20.75 13.44 10.53
CA TRP A 409 -21.94 14.05 11.15
C TRP A 409 -22.76 13.07 11.99
N GLN A 410 -22.86 11.82 11.58
CA GLN A 410 -23.51 10.78 12.39
C GLN A 410 -22.86 10.62 13.77
N GLU A 411 -21.54 10.78 13.84
CA GLU A 411 -20.80 10.63 15.09
C GLU A 411 -20.75 11.94 15.89
N PHE A 412 -20.71 13.09 15.19
CA PHE A 412 -20.64 14.43 15.79
C PHE A 412 -21.81 15.32 15.33
N PRO A 413 -23.05 15.04 15.78
CA PRO A 413 -24.24 15.78 15.33
C PRO A 413 -24.22 17.28 15.70
N SER A 414 -23.41 17.65 16.68
CA SER A 414 -23.24 19.05 17.11
C SER A 414 -22.35 19.88 16.20
N PHE A 415 -21.59 19.25 15.30
CA PHE A 415 -20.71 19.96 14.38
C PHE A 415 -21.52 20.66 13.29
N THR A 416 -21.13 21.88 12.96
CA THR A 416 -21.62 22.55 11.77
C THR A 416 -21.02 21.93 10.51
N GLN A 417 -21.63 22.17 9.35
CA GLN A 417 -21.10 21.69 8.07
C GLN A 417 -19.67 22.19 7.80
N TYR A 418 -19.36 23.40 8.23
CA TYR A 418 -18.03 23.97 8.13
C TYR A 418 -17.01 23.20 8.99
N GLU A 419 -17.37 22.88 10.24
CA GLU A 419 -16.49 22.12 11.15
C GLU A 419 -16.23 20.72 10.65
N VAL A 420 -17.25 20.03 10.11
CA VAL A 420 -17.09 18.71 9.49
C VAL A 420 -16.12 18.77 8.31
N ARG A 421 -16.32 19.72 7.39
CA ARG A 421 -15.43 19.90 6.24
C ARG A 421 -14.01 20.27 6.66
N SER A 422 -13.87 21.14 7.65
CA SER A 422 -12.56 21.54 8.20
C SER A 422 -11.84 20.37 8.86
N ALA A 423 -12.55 19.53 9.63
CA ALA A 423 -11.97 18.34 10.25
C ALA A 423 -11.44 17.34 9.21
N LEU A 424 -12.23 17.06 8.18
CA LEU A 424 -11.83 16.18 7.07
C LEU A 424 -10.66 16.77 6.27
N ALA A 425 -10.67 18.07 5.99
CA ALA A 425 -9.59 18.76 5.29
C ALA A 425 -8.26 18.73 6.08
N LYS A 426 -8.31 18.90 7.41
CA LYS A 426 -7.13 18.74 8.29
C LYS A 426 -6.55 17.34 8.25
N CYS A 427 -7.35 16.32 7.96
CA CYS A 427 -6.86 14.96 7.74
C CYS A 427 -6.25 14.75 6.34
N GLY A 428 -6.10 15.82 5.54
CA GLY A 428 -5.51 15.75 4.20
C GLY A 428 -6.47 15.26 3.12
N LEU A 429 -7.79 15.35 3.35
CA LEU A 429 -8.81 15.03 2.36
C LEU A 429 -9.15 16.26 1.52
N THR A 430 -9.16 16.12 0.21
CA THR A 430 -9.57 17.18 -0.71
C THR A 430 -11.09 17.39 -0.68
N THR A 431 -11.57 18.54 -1.15
CA THR A 431 -13.02 18.83 -1.22
C THR A 431 -13.79 17.73 -1.94
N LYS A 432 -13.23 17.18 -3.02
CA LYS A 432 -13.84 16.08 -3.79
C LYS A 432 -13.96 14.80 -2.98
N HIS A 433 -12.92 14.43 -2.21
CA HIS A 433 -12.95 13.26 -1.32
C HIS A 433 -14.01 13.46 -0.21
N ILE A 434 -14.10 14.67 0.33
CA ILE A 434 -15.04 15.03 1.39
C ILE A 434 -16.50 14.81 0.94
N GLU A 435 -16.82 15.08 -0.32
CA GLU A 435 -18.16 14.93 -0.90
C GLU A 435 -18.44 13.52 -1.44
N SER A 436 -17.40 12.69 -1.56
CA SER A 436 -17.52 11.33 -2.10
C SER A 436 -18.06 10.35 -1.04
N GLN A 437 -18.62 9.23 -1.52
CA GLN A 437 -18.96 8.10 -0.65
C GLN A 437 -17.69 7.41 -0.15
N VAL A 438 -17.69 6.98 1.11
CA VAL A 438 -16.53 6.34 1.74
C VAL A 438 -16.04 5.12 0.96
N ARG A 439 -16.94 4.33 0.39
CA ARG A 439 -16.59 3.14 -0.41
C ARG A 439 -15.80 3.43 -1.69
N VAL A 440 -15.88 4.65 -2.22
CA VAL A 440 -15.22 5.05 -3.48
C VAL A 440 -13.79 5.54 -3.22
N LEU A 441 -13.46 5.81 -1.97
CA LEU A 441 -12.15 6.27 -1.55
C LEU A 441 -11.12 5.13 -1.58
N SER A 442 -9.86 5.48 -1.82
CA SER A 442 -8.74 4.56 -1.64
C SER A 442 -8.61 4.12 -0.17
N GLY A 443 -7.94 3.00 0.09
CA GLY A 443 -7.72 2.50 1.46
C GLY A 443 -7.09 3.55 2.38
N GLY A 444 -6.13 4.34 1.89
CA GLY A 444 -5.51 5.42 2.65
C GLY A 444 -6.45 6.59 2.95
N GLU A 445 -7.31 6.95 2.00
CA GLU A 445 -8.33 8.00 2.22
C GLU A 445 -9.40 7.53 3.22
N GLN A 446 -9.81 6.25 3.15
CA GLN A 446 -10.71 5.65 4.15
C GLN A 446 -10.08 5.63 5.54
N ALA A 447 -8.79 5.31 5.65
CA ALA A 447 -8.06 5.39 6.91
C ALA A 447 -8.04 6.81 7.47
N LYS A 448 -7.84 7.83 6.62
CA LYS A 448 -7.91 9.26 7.02
C LYS A 448 -9.29 9.67 7.53
N VAL A 449 -10.39 9.16 6.95
CA VAL A 449 -11.75 9.37 7.47
C VAL A 449 -11.93 8.74 8.86
N ARG A 450 -11.44 7.51 9.06
CA ARG A 450 -11.48 6.83 10.36
C ARG A 450 -10.64 7.56 11.42
N LEU A 451 -9.44 8.02 11.05
CA LEU A 451 -8.62 8.86 11.92
C LEU A 451 -9.32 10.19 12.26
N CYS A 452 -10.04 10.81 11.29
CA CYS A 452 -10.82 12.01 11.53
C CYS A 452 -11.87 11.81 12.64
N LYS A 453 -12.54 10.65 12.68
CA LYS A 453 -13.44 10.32 13.79
C LYS A 453 -12.70 10.23 15.11
N LEU A 454 -11.59 9.51 15.12
CA LEU A 454 -10.83 9.26 16.34
C LEU A 454 -10.24 10.53 16.95
N ILE A 455 -9.66 11.42 16.13
CA ILE A 455 -9.03 12.67 16.61
C ILE A 455 -10.03 13.70 17.14
N ASN A 456 -11.30 13.62 16.70
CA ASN A 456 -12.35 14.52 17.17
C ASN A 456 -13.12 14.00 18.38
N ARG A 457 -12.88 12.75 18.80
CA ARG A 457 -13.44 12.14 20.00
C ARG A 457 -12.53 12.44 21.21
N ASP A 458 -13.13 12.76 22.34
CA ASP A 458 -12.40 12.84 23.59
C ASP A 458 -12.01 11.43 24.03
N THR A 459 -10.72 11.20 24.23
CA THR A 459 -10.18 9.87 24.57
C THR A 459 -9.10 9.99 25.65
N ASN A 460 -8.93 8.95 26.46
CA ASN A 460 -7.85 8.88 27.44
C ASN A 460 -6.97 7.61 27.28
N ILE A 461 -7.45 6.67 26.46
CA ILE A 461 -6.69 5.52 25.96
C ILE A 461 -6.97 5.33 24.48
N LEU A 462 -5.93 5.12 23.69
CA LEU A 462 -6.01 4.76 22.28
C LEU A 462 -5.60 3.29 22.10
N LEU A 463 -6.47 2.53 21.46
CA LEU A 463 -6.21 1.16 21.03
C LEU A 463 -6.15 1.18 19.50
N LEU A 464 -4.96 0.99 18.93
CA LEU A 464 -4.70 1.19 17.51
C LEU A 464 -4.24 -0.12 16.89
N ASP A 465 -5.02 -0.64 15.94
CA ASP A 465 -4.74 -1.88 15.22
C ASP A 465 -4.22 -1.56 13.82
N GLU A 466 -2.90 -1.63 13.65
CA GLU A 466 -2.16 -1.35 12.42
C GLU A 466 -2.55 -0.01 11.75
N PRO A 467 -2.46 1.12 12.46
CA PRO A 467 -2.96 2.40 11.96
C PRO A 467 -2.12 2.98 10.81
N THR A 468 -0.93 2.44 10.56
CA THR A 468 -0.02 2.87 9.48
C THR A 468 -0.35 2.27 8.13
N ASN A 469 -1.14 1.18 8.09
CA ASN A 469 -1.52 0.52 6.86
C ASN A 469 -2.26 1.46 5.91
N HIS A 470 -1.85 1.45 4.65
CA HIS A 470 -2.37 2.30 3.57
C HIS A 470 -2.14 3.81 3.73
N LEU A 471 -1.48 4.29 4.79
CA LEU A 471 -1.13 5.70 4.92
C LEU A 471 0.10 6.04 4.06
N ASP A 472 0.05 7.20 3.40
CA ASP A 472 1.22 7.79 2.76
C ASP A 472 2.23 8.32 3.80
N VAL A 473 3.45 8.59 3.36
CA VAL A 473 4.57 9.00 4.25
C VAL A 473 4.22 10.23 5.07
N ASP A 474 3.64 11.27 4.44
CA ASP A 474 3.25 12.50 5.15
C ASP A 474 2.19 12.22 6.25
N ALA A 475 1.26 11.30 6.00
CA ALA A 475 0.25 10.92 7.00
C ALA A 475 0.85 10.06 8.12
N LYS A 476 1.78 9.14 7.81
CA LYS A 476 2.50 8.36 8.82
C LYS A 476 3.29 9.27 9.76
N ASP A 477 4.04 10.24 9.22
CA ASP A 477 4.83 11.19 9.99
C ASP A 477 3.95 12.07 10.90
N SER A 478 2.83 12.57 10.35
CA SER A 478 1.87 13.34 11.13
C SER A 478 1.22 12.52 12.24
N LEU A 479 0.86 11.25 11.95
CA LEU A 479 0.30 10.32 12.96
C LEU A 479 1.32 10.02 14.06
N LYS A 480 2.57 9.72 13.69
CA LYS A 480 3.67 9.47 14.63
C LYS A 480 3.83 10.64 15.60
N LYS A 481 3.92 11.87 15.06
CA LYS A 481 4.01 13.09 15.87
C LYS A 481 2.81 13.27 16.79
N ALA A 482 1.59 13.07 16.30
CA ALA A 482 0.37 13.18 17.09
C ALA A 482 0.33 12.18 18.25
N LEU A 483 0.80 10.94 18.03
CA LEU A 483 0.89 9.90 19.07
C LEU A 483 1.99 10.21 20.10
N GLN A 484 3.11 10.80 19.68
CA GLN A 484 4.15 11.26 20.60
C GLN A 484 3.61 12.36 21.53
N GLU A 485 2.88 13.34 20.99
CA GLU A 485 2.30 14.48 21.72
C GLU A 485 1.07 14.10 22.57
N TYR A 486 0.44 12.95 22.29
CA TYR A 486 -0.76 12.52 23.00
C TYR A 486 -0.45 12.21 24.48
N ARG A 487 -1.24 12.81 25.38
CA ARG A 487 -1.06 12.70 26.84
C ARG A 487 -1.68 11.45 27.46
N GLY A 488 -2.57 10.78 26.74
CA GLY A 488 -3.22 9.56 27.20
C GLY A 488 -2.32 8.32 27.03
N SER A 489 -2.91 7.18 27.30
CA SER A 489 -2.25 5.89 27.15
C SER A 489 -2.48 5.33 25.75
N ILE A 490 -1.56 4.52 25.25
CA ILE A 490 -1.61 3.95 23.91
C ILE A 490 -1.30 2.45 23.98
N LEU A 491 -2.15 1.63 23.38
CA LEU A 491 -1.83 0.24 23.02
C LEU A 491 -1.86 0.14 21.50
N LEU A 492 -0.70 -0.03 20.90
CA LEU A 492 -0.47 0.05 19.46
C LEU A 492 -0.06 -1.32 18.92
N ILE A 493 -0.80 -1.88 17.98
CA ILE A 493 -0.34 -2.98 17.13
C ILE A 493 0.30 -2.35 15.90
N CYS A 494 1.58 -2.62 15.66
CA CYS A 494 2.32 -2.11 14.51
C CYS A 494 3.47 -3.04 14.17
N HIS A 495 3.72 -3.23 12.87
CA HIS A 495 4.81 -4.03 12.35
C HIS A 495 6.04 -3.20 11.93
N GLU A 496 5.96 -1.87 12.01
CA GLU A 496 7.01 -0.96 11.59
C GLU A 496 7.83 -0.49 12.82
N PRO A 497 9.03 -1.06 13.10
CA PRO A 497 9.84 -0.65 14.26
C PRO A 497 10.17 0.83 14.27
N GLU A 498 10.48 1.41 13.10
CA GLU A 498 10.79 2.84 12.94
C GLU A 498 9.61 3.76 13.30
N PHE A 499 8.40 3.26 13.21
CA PHE A 499 7.22 4.00 13.61
C PHE A 499 7.01 3.96 15.12
N TYR A 500 6.99 2.75 15.72
CA TYR A 500 6.56 2.62 17.12
C TYR A 500 7.67 2.90 18.15
N GLN A 501 8.96 2.69 17.84
CA GLN A 501 10.08 2.86 18.79
C GLN A 501 10.14 4.27 19.39
N ASP A 502 9.80 5.30 18.61
CA ASP A 502 9.79 6.68 19.08
C ASP A 502 8.46 7.10 19.76
N VAL A 503 7.43 6.25 19.68
CA VAL A 503 6.08 6.55 20.21
C VAL A 503 5.86 5.88 21.56
N VAL A 504 6.36 4.63 21.72
CA VAL A 504 6.07 3.81 22.89
C VAL A 504 7.24 3.74 23.85
N ASN A 505 6.94 3.46 25.11
CA ASN A 505 7.96 3.26 26.16
C ASN A 505 8.09 1.78 26.57
N GLU A 506 7.24 0.91 26.07
CA GLU A 506 7.25 -0.53 26.38
C GLU A 506 6.81 -1.34 25.17
N VAL A 507 7.35 -2.54 25.00
CA VAL A 507 7.00 -3.46 23.92
C VAL A 507 6.55 -4.79 24.52
N TRP A 508 5.36 -5.23 24.17
CA TRP A 508 4.82 -6.53 24.52
C TRP A 508 4.91 -7.47 23.32
N ASP A 509 5.59 -8.58 23.52
CA ASP A 509 5.79 -9.59 22.48
C ASP A 509 4.78 -10.73 22.64
N MET A 510 3.80 -10.78 21.72
CA MET A 510 2.72 -11.78 21.72
C MET A 510 3.26 -13.20 21.49
N SER A 511 4.44 -13.39 20.91
CA SER A 511 5.03 -14.71 20.68
C SER A 511 5.26 -15.49 21.99
N LYS A 512 5.48 -14.77 23.10
CA LYS A 512 5.65 -15.36 24.43
C LYS A 512 4.33 -15.88 25.03
N TRP A 513 3.21 -15.40 24.52
CA TRP A 513 1.87 -15.60 25.06
C TRP A 513 0.99 -16.52 24.21
N THR A 514 1.42 -16.84 23.00
CA THR A 514 0.66 -17.70 22.08
C THR A 514 0.73 -19.17 22.48
N THR A 515 -0.34 -19.90 22.12
CA THR A 515 -0.39 -21.37 22.14
C THR A 515 0.16 -21.97 20.86
N LYS A 516 0.28 -21.16 19.79
CA LYS A 516 0.81 -21.62 18.50
C LYS A 516 2.32 -21.83 18.61
N VAL A 517 2.80 -22.92 18.07
CA VAL A 517 4.22 -23.22 17.89
C VAL A 517 4.55 -22.82 16.45
N PHE A 518 5.40 -21.84 16.27
CA PHE A 518 5.88 -21.35 14.97
C PHE A 518 7.22 -21.96 14.62
#